data_ca5a9e48da56dcf0a0971de796d98b51
#
_entry.id   ca5a9e48da56dcf0a0971de796d98b51
#
_cell.length_a   1.000
_cell.length_b   1.000
_cell.length_c   1.000
_cell.angle_alpha   90.00
_cell.angle_beta   90.00
_cell.angle_gamma   90.00
#
_symmetry.space_group_name_H-M   'P 1'
#
loop_
_entity.id
_entity.type
_entity.pdbx_description
1 polymer ?
#
loop_
_entity_poly.entity_id
_entity_poly.type
_entity_poly.pdbx_seq_one_letter_code
_entity_poly.pdbx_strand_id
1 'polypeptide(L)'
;MKFKNAKLAIGASLLALSLVACAGSGNNGKGGNNQAANNAQNTADASKGAEAGNLDKLGQIAVITREDGSGTRGAFTEITGLLEKNGDQEVDNTTASATVQNSTNGVMTTVAGNPSAIGYISLGSLNDTVKALTLEGVEATPANILSGEYKLARPFLLVTKGEPKEGSLEADFMKFALSKDGQAIAEEEGYVKNEKAEDYTPGNVSGEITVAGSTSVTPLMEKLVEAYKKVNSGANIQIQSNGSSAGITAATEGTAQIGMSSRELKDEEKDKVQGTVLAQDGIAVIVNKDNPAKDISLDQIKNIFKGDMTAWGDLAK
;
A
#
# COMPACT_ATOMS: atom_id res chain seq x y z
N MET A 1 -11.49 47.12 -3.70
CA MET A 1 -10.48 47.18 -2.63
C MET A 1 -9.21 46.48 -3.11
N LYS A 2 -8.13 47.26 -3.21
CA LYS A 2 -6.82 46.77 -3.69
C LYS A 2 -6.03 46.19 -2.52
N PHE A 3 -5.54 44.97 -2.59
CA PHE A 3 -4.54 44.47 -1.65
C PHE A 3 -3.19 44.32 -2.33
N LYS A 4 -2.19 44.92 -1.68
CA LYS A 4 -0.80 45.09 -2.09
C LYS A 4 0.01 43.80 -1.93
N ASN A 5 0.84 43.52 -2.92
CA ASN A 5 1.90 42.50 -2.86
C ASN A 5 2.97 42.87 -1.82
N ALA A 6 3.28 41.93 -0.94
CA ALA A 6 4.48 41.96 -0.10
C ALA A 6 5.49 40.92 -0.61
N LYS A 7 6.61 41.40 -1.12
CA LYS A 7 7.78 40.57 -1.46
C LYS A 7 8.59 40.37 -0.20
N LEU A 8 8.84 39.12 0.16
CA LEU A 8 9.78 38.78 1.24
C LEU A 8 11.10 38.28 0.63
N ALA A 9 12.19 38.91 1.05
CA ALA A 9 13.54 38.67 0.57
C ALA A 9 14.13 37.41 1.23
N ILE A 10 14.79 36.57 0.41
CA ILE A 10 15.55 35.39 0.84
C ILE A 10 16.95 35.85 1.24
N GLY A 11 17.28 35.67 2.52
CA GLY A 11 18.64 35.86 3.04
C GLY A 11 19.44 34.55 2.90
N ALA A 12 20.48 34.60 2.07
CA ALA A 12 21.45 33.51 1.96
C ALA A 12 22.47 33.60 3.08
N SER A 13 22.54 32.59 3.94
CA SER A 13 23.60 32.41 4.94
C SER A 13 24.62 31.41 4.41
N LEU A 14 25.80 31.92 4.06
CA LEU A 14 27.00 31.13 3.78
C LEU A 14 27.58 30.62 5.09
N LEU A 15 27.65 29.31 5.29
CA LEU A 15 28.48 28.67 6.32
C LEU A 15 29.84 28.34 5.71
N ALA A 16 30.88 28.97 6.23
CA ALA A 16 32.27 28.69 5.90
C ALA A 16 32.74 27.41 6.61
N LEU A 17 33.23 26.43 5.82
CA LEU A 17 34.00 25.29 6.34
C LEU A 17 35.43 25.74 6.63
N SER A 18 35.86 25.65 7.87
CA SER A 18 37.27 25.81 8.29
C SER A 18 38.01 24.47 8.10
N LEU A 19 38.94 24.46 7.12
CA LEU A 19 39.93 23.41 6.94
C LEU A 19 41.06 23.65 7.96
N VAL A 20 41.26 22.71 8.86
CA VAL A 20 42.49 22.62 9.66
C VAL A 20 43.49 21.73 8.94
N ALA A 21 44.52 22.33 8.38
CA ALA A 21 45.66 21.64 7.83
C ALA A 21 46.71 21.45 8.91
N CYS A 22 47.00 20.22 9.31
CA CYS A 22 48.23 19.88 10.03
C CYS A 22 49.26 19.34 9.01
N ALA A 23 50.29 20.11 8.77
CA ALA A 23 51.49 19.69 8.08
C ALA A 23 52.39 18.90 9.02
N GLY A 24 52.78 17.70 8.63
CA GLY A 24 53.79 16.86 9.27
C GLY A 24 54.55 16.06 8.20
N SER A 25 55.86 16.35 8.12
CA SER A 25 56.86 15.95 7.14
C SER A 25 57.23 14.47 7.20
N GLY A 26 57.38 13.86 6.03
CA GLY A 26 58.45 12.89 5.71
C GLY A 26 58.20 11.40 5.99
N ASN A 27 58.03 10.55 5.04
CA ASN A 27 59.04 9.64 4.49
C ASN A 27 58.43 8.66 3.45
N ASN A 28 59.26 8.29 2.48
CA ASN A 28 58.97 7.40 1.37
C ASN A 28 58.55 5.96 1.77
N GLY A 29 57.52 5.41 1.11
CA GLY A 29 57.21 3.99 1.13
C GLY A 29 56.12 3.62 0.15
N LYS A 30 56.46 2.97 -0.97
CA LYS A 30 55.53 2.34 -1.92
C LYS A 30 54.71 1.27 -1.22
N GLY A 31 53.39 1.36 -1.27
CA GLY A 31 52.47 0.29 -0.82
C GLY A 31 51.04 0.61 -1.26
N GLY A 32 50.53 -0.21 -2.20
CA GLY A 32 49.30 0.07 -2.96
C GLY A 32 47.99 -0.07 -2.19
N ASN A 33 47.12 0.66 -2.64
CA ASN A 33 45.67 0.46 -2.97
C ASN A 33 44.89 -0.65 -2.25
N ASN A 34 44.76 -0.61 -0.90
CA ASN A 34 43.80 -1.47 -0.17
C ASN A 34 43.11 -0.78 1.02
N GLN A 35 43.33 0.53 1.24
CA GLN A 35 42.66 1.23 2.39
C GLN A 35 41.26 1.75 2.09
N ALA A 36 40.90 1.97 0.83
CA ALA A 36 39.57 2.45 0.47
C ALA A 36 38.48 1.35 0.59
N ALA A 37 38.86 0.09 0.25
CA ALA A 37 37.95 -1.05 0.35
C ALA A 37 37.69 -1.46 1.81
N ASN A 38 38.73 -1.44 2.66
CA ASN A 38 38.60 -1.78 4.09
C ASN A 38 37.84 -0.71 4.88
N ASN A 39 37.88 0.57 4.49
CA ASN A 39 37.13 1.62 5.18
C ASN A 39 35.63 1.58 4.80
N ALA A 40 35.29 1.20 3.58
CA ALA A 40 33.88 1.02 3.18
C ALA A 40 33.26 -0.21 3.86
N GLN A 41 34.02 -1.29 4.02
CA GLN A 41 33.55 -2.51 4.67
C GLN A 41 33.42 -2.33 6.19
N ASN A 42 34.35 -1.64 6.84
CA ASN A 42 34.25 -1.33 8.26
C ASN A 42 33.12 -0.35 8.59
N THR A 43 32.78 0.59 7.71
CA THR A 43 31.63 1.49 7.90
C THR A 43 30.30 0.79 7.67
N ALA A 44 30.23 -0.15 6.72
CA ALA A 44 29.04 -0.96 6.47
C ALA A 44 28.78 -1.94 7.63
N ASP A 45 29.80 -2.58 8.18
CA ASP A 45 29.66 -3.48 9.33
C ASP A 45 29.32 -2.72 10.63
N ALA A 46 29.89 -1.52 10.83
CA ALA A 46 29.54 -0.68 11.97
C ALA A 46 28.11 -0.14 11.90
N SER A 47 27.62 0.17 10.70
CA SER A 47 26.22 0.59 10.50
C SER A 47 25.23 -0.55 10.70
N LYS A 48 25.54 -1.75 10.22
CA LYS A 48 24.74 -2.97 10.46
C LYS A 48 24.70 -3.33 11.95
N GLY A 49 25.83 -3.25 12.66
CA GLY A 49 25.88 -3.51 14.09
C GLY A 49 25.11 -2.48 14.93
N ALA A 50 25.09 -1.21 14.51
CA ALA A 50 24.30 -0.17 15.18
C ALA A 50 22.79 -0.31 14.90
N GLU A 51 22.42 -0.74 13.72
CA GLU A 51 21.03 -1.00 13.33
C GLU A 51 20.49 -2.23 14.07
N ALA A 52 21.25 -3.33 14.12
CA ALA A 52 20.92 -4.52 14.91
C ALA A 52 20.72 -4.21 16.39
N GLY A 53 21.63 -3.46 17.02
CA GLY A 53 21.52 -3.07 18.42
C GLY A 53 20.34 -2.13 18.74
N ASN A 54 19.77 -1.44 17.73
CA ASN A 54 18.56 -0.66 17.88
C ASN A 54 17.29 -1.52 17.70
N LEU A 55 17.31 -2.54 16.82
CA LEU A 55 16.21 -3.49 16.64
C LEU A 55 16.02 -4.36 17.90
N ASP A 56 17.10 -4.81 18.55
CA ASP A 56 17.04 -5.58 19.79
C ASP A 56 16.26 -4.86 20.91
N LYS A 57 16.32 -3.52 20.95
CA LYS A 57 15.59 -2.72 21.95
C LYS A 57 14.08 -2.73 21.77
N LEU A 58 13.59 -3.06 20.58
CA LEU A 58 12.15 -3.16 20.33
C LEU A 58 11.54 -4.43 20.93
N GLY A 59 12.36 -5.45 21.20
CA GLY A 59 11.93 -6.73 21.78
C GLY A 59 11.06 -7.53 20.82
N GLN A 60 9.91 -8.01 21.30
CA GLN A 60 9.02 -8.85 20.53
C GLN A 60 8.27 -8.06 19.46
N ILE A 61 8.07 -8.69 18.30
CA ILE A 61 7.30 -8.16 17.18
C ILE A 61 5.80 -8.27 17.50
N ALA A 62 5.09 -7.15 17.46
CA ALA A 62 3.65 -7.12 17.54
C ALA A 62 3.05 -7.21 16.13
N VAL A 63 2.57 -8.38 15.74
CA VAL A 63 1.97 -8.61 14.41
C VAL A 63 0.56 -8.06 14.36
N ILE A 64 0.29 -7.19 13.39
CA ILE A 64 -1.03 -6.62 13.13
C ILE A 64 -1.54 -7.14 11.79
N THR A 65 -2.66 -7.83 11.81
CA THR A 65 -3.29 -8.39 10.60
C THR A 65 -4.69 -7.84 10.40
N ARG A 66 -5.31 -8.24 9.31
CA ARG A 66 -6.69 -7.88 8.97
C ARG A 66 -7.65 -9.01 9.32
N GLU A 67 -8.92 -8.63 9.36
CA GLU A 67 -10.06 -9.53 9.57
C GLU A 67 -10.23 -10.54 8.42
N ASP A 68 -10.97 -11.61 8.69
CA ASP A 68 -11.43 -12.52 7.66
C ASP A 68 -12.35 -11.79 6.66
N GLY A 69 -12.21 -12.12 5.37
CA GLY A 69 -12.92 -11.41 4.31
C GLY A 69 -12.26 -10.12 3.84
N SER A 70 -11.15 -9.67 4.47
CA SER A 70 -10.31 -8.62 3.94
C SER A 70 -9.60 -9.07 2.66
N GLY A 71 -9.82 -8.35 1.55
CA GLY A 71 -9.09 -8.62 0.32
C GLY A 71 -7.59 -8.35 0.45
N THR A 72 -7.20 -7.38 1.30
CA THR A 72 -5.78 -7.11 1.58
C THR A 72 -5.13 -8.28 2.28
N ARG A 73 -5.79 -8.90 3.27
CA ARG A 73 -5.29 -10.12 3.92
C ARG A 73 -5.18 -11.25 2.90
N GLY A 74 -6.23 -11.48 2.10
CA GLY A 74 -6.22 -12.55 1.10
C GLY A 74 -5.05 -12.41 0.13
N ALA A 75 -4.88 -11.24 -0.49
CA ALA A 75 -3.76 -10.99 -1.41
C ALA A 75 -2.39 -11.08 -0.70
N PHE A 76 -2.27 -10.52 0.50
CA PHE A 76 -1.04 -10.56 1.28
C PHE A 76 -0.62 -11.99 1.62
N THR A 77 -1.55 -12.81 2.15
CA THR A 77 -1.25 -14.19 2.55
C THR A 77 -0.96 -15.09 1.35
N GLU A 78 -1.61 -14.86 0.21
CA GLU A 78 -1.33 -15.56 -1.03
C GLU A 78 0.08 -15.24 -1.57
N ILE A 79 0.42 -13.95 -1.73
CA ILE A 79 1.69 -13.52 -2.30
C ILE A 79 2.88 -13.90 -1.40
N THR A 80 2.72 -13.79 -0.09
CA THR A 80 3.77 -14.13 0.89
C THR A 80 3.88 -15.64 1.15
N GLY A 81 2.95 -16.44 0.64
CA GLY A 81 2.89 -17.89 0.87
C GLY A 81 2.51 -18.28 2.30
N LEU A 82 1.83 -17.39 3.04
CA LEU A 82 1.16 -17.72 4.30
C LEU A 82 -0.08 -18.57 4.07
N LEU A 83 -0.78 -18.33 2.94
CA LEU A 83 -1.89 -19.16 2.51
C LEU A 83 -1.36 -20.43 1.85
N GLU A 84 -1.58 -21.57 2.49
CA GLU A 84 -1.22 -22.88 1.94
C GLU A 84 -2.46 -23.57 1.38
N LYS A 85 -2.34 -24.14 0.16
CA LYS A 85 -3.40 -24.90 -0.51
C LYS A 85 -3.12 -26.38 -0.39
N ASN A 86 -3.98 -27.10 0.32
CA ASN A 86 -3.94 -28.56 0.49
C ASN A 86 -5.18 -29.19 -0.19
N GLY A 87 -5.08 -29.46 -1.48
CA GLY A 87 -6.24 -29.83 -2.29
C GLY A 87 -7.25 -28.69 -2.36
N ASP A 88 -8.49 -28.94 -1.99
CA ASP A 88 -9.56 -27.93 -1.97
C ASP A 88 -9.59 -27.07 -0.68
N GLN A 89 -8.66 -27.32 0.26
CA GLN A 89 -8.59 -26.57 1.52
C GLN A 89 -7.51 -25.50 1.44
N GLU A 90 -7.89 -24.27 1.80
CA GLU A 90 -6.97 -23.14 1.99
C GLU A 90 -6.75 -22.94 3.50
N VAL A 91 -5.50 -22.92 3.93
CA VAL A 91 -5.12 -22.68 5.33
C VAL A 91 -4.27 -21.41 5.40
N ASP A 92 -4.80 -20.40 6.07
CA ASP A 92 -4.07 -19.19 6.39
C ASP A 92 -3.25 -19.42 7.67
N ASN A 93 -1.93 -19.47 7.52
CA ASN A 93 -0.98 -19.72 8.59
C ASN A 93 -0.58 -18.45 9.36
N THR A 94 -1.34 -17.37 9.25
CA THR A 94 -1.11 -16.18 10.08
C THR A 94 -1.20 -16.54 11.56
N THR A 95 -0.20 -16.15 12.35
CA THR A 95 -0.12 -16.49 13.78
C THR A 95 -1.39 -16.09 14.54
N ALA A 96 -1.87 -16.97 15.41
CA ALA A 96 -3.01 -16.70 16.26
C ALA A 96 -2.77 -15.58 17.30
N SER A 97 -1.50 -15.21 17.54
CA SER A 97 -1.13 -14.08 18.40
C SER A 97 -1.26 -12.72 17.73
N ALA A 98 -1.51 -12.68 16.43
CA ALA A 98 -1.67 -11.43 15.68
C ALA A 98 -2.91 -10.65 16.15
N THR A 99 -2.75 -9.35 16.32
CA THR A 99 -3.88 -8.44 16.59
C THR A 99 -4.64 -8.20 15.29
N VAL A 100 -5.93 -8.55 15.29
CA VAL A 100 -6.80 -8.40 14.12
C VAL A 100 -7.43 -7.01 14.09
N GLN A 101 -7.35 -6.33 12.96
CA GLN A 101 -7.99 -5.05 12.69
C GLN A 101 -9.00 -5.17 11.54
N ASN A 102 -10.14 -4.52 11.67
CA ASN A 102 -11.26 -4.62 10.73
C ASN A 102 -11.24 -3.56 9.60
N SER A 103 -10.18 -2.78 9.49
CA SER A 103 -10.05 -1.75 8.44
C SER A 103 -8.60 -1.37 8.20
N THR A 104 -8.32 -0.76 7.04
CA THR A 104 -7.02 -0.18 6.70
C THR A 104 -6.58 0.86 7.73
N ASN A 105 -7.49 1.77 8.13
CA ASN A 105 -7.21 2.78 9.14
C ASN A 105 -6.94 2.18 10.53
N GLY A 106 -7.63 1.08 10.88
CA GLY A 106 -7.38 0.35 12.13
C GLY A 106 -5.94 -0.18 12.20
N VAL A 107 -5.43 -0.77 11.11
CA VAL A 107 -4.02 -1.21 11.03
C VAL A 107 -3.07 -0.03 11.22
N MET A 108 -3.26 1.07 10.45
CA MET A 108 -2.39 2.26 10.56
C MET A 108 -2.37 2.83 11.98
N THR A 109 -3.53 3.01 12.59
CA THR A 109 -3.63 3.54 13.96
C THR A 109 -2.92 2.66 14.97
N THR A 110 -3.08 1.33 14.86
CA THR A 110 -2.45 0.37 15.77
C THR A 110 -0.92 0.38 15.60
N VAL A 111 -0.43 0.38 14.36
CA VAL A 111 1.01 0.44 14.07
C VAL A 111 1.61 1.78 14.50
N ALA A 112 0.94 2.90 14.24
CA ALA A 112 1.39 4.22 14.69
C ALA A 112 1.50 4.34 16.21
N GLY A 113 0.68 3.61 16.96
CA GLY A 113 0.67 3.62 18.42
C GLY A 113 1.66 2.65 19.09
N ASN A 114 2.36 1.79 18.35
CA ASN A 114 3.24 0.76 18.90
C ASN A 114 4.57 0.66 18.13
N PRO A 115 5.72 1.07 18.72
CA PRO A 115 7.03 0.99 18.07
C PRO A 115 7.45 -0.42 17.64
N SER A 116 6.94 -1.46 18.29
CA SER A 116 7.24 -2.87 17.98
C SER A 116 6.26 -3.49 16.97
N ALA A 117 5.27 -2.71 16.48
CA ALA A 117 4.26 -3.26 15.57
C ALA A 117 4.76 -3.30 14.12
N ILE A 118 4.30 -4.36 13.42
CA ILE A 118 4.37 -4.52 11.98
C ILE A 118 2.98 -4.84 11.45
N GLY A 119 2.61 -4.27 10.32
CA GLY A 119 1.33 -4.52 9.66
C GLY A 119 1.45 -4.30 8.15
N TYR A 120 0.33 -4.37 7.45
CA TYR A 120 0.28 -4.15 6.01
C TYR A 120 -1.00 -3.40 5.61
N ILE A 121 -0.87 -2.53 4.63
CA ILE A 121 -1.97 -1.69 4.12
C ILE A 121 -1.86 -1.52 2.59
N SER A 122 -2.91 -0.97 1.98
CA SER A 122 -2.85 -0.43 0.63
C SER A 122 -1.86 0.74 0.54
N LEU A 123 -1.05 0.78 -0.51
CA LEU A 123 -0.08 1.86 -0.75
C LEU A 123 -0.77 3.23 -0.85
N GLY A 124 -1.89 3.32 -1.57
CA GLY A 124 -2.65 4.57 -1.69
C GLY A 124 -3.25 5.08 -0.37
N SER A 125 -3.25 4.26 0.69
CA SER A 125 -3.65 4.70 2.04
C SER A 125 -2.46 5.15 2.90
N LEU A 126 -1.22 4.97 2.42
CA LEU A 126 -0.02 5.31 3.18
C LEU A 126 0.05 6.81 3.43
N ASN A 127 0.30 7.18 4.68
CA ASN A 127 0.49 8.55 5.08
C ASN A 127 1.65 8.68 6.09
N ASP A 128 1.89 9.89 6.55
CA ASP A 128 3.03 10.20 7.41
C ASP A 128 2.86 9.80 8.89
N THR A 129 1.83 9.05 9.27
CA THR A 129 1.67 8.49 10.61
C THR A 129 2.45 7.20 10.84
N VAL A 130 2.77 6.48 9.76
CA VAL A 130 3.53 5.22 9.76
C VAL A 130 4.67 5.29 8.73
N LYS A 131 5.53 4.28 8.72
CA LYS A 131 6.63 4.15 7.77
C LYS A 131 6.48 2.85 6.98
N ALA A 132 6.57 2.91 5.66
CA ALA A 132 6.70 1.73 4.83
C ALA A 132 8.14 1.21 4.82
N LEU A 133 8.31 -0.10 4.83
CA LEU A 133 9.58 -0.76 4.58
C LEU A 133 9.77 -0.97 3.07
N THR A 134 11.02 -0.95 2.61
CA THR A 134 11.33 -1.51 1.29
C THR A 134 11.19 -3.03 1.33
N LEU A 135 10.87 -3.62 0.20
CA LEU A 135 10.80 -5.07 0.02
C LEU A 135 12.01 -5.51 -0.81
N GLU A 136 12.97 -6.18 -0.17
CA GLU A 136 14.21 -6.62 -0.85
C GLU A 136 14.92 -5.45 -1.56
N GLY A 137 14.97 -4.29 -0.90
CA GLY A 137 15.56 -3.06 -1.41
C GLY A 137 14.67 -2.26 -2.38
N VAL A 138 13.47 -2.75 -2.73
CA VAL A 138 12.54 -2.09 -3.65
C VAL A 138 11.49 -1.30 -2.88
N GLU A 139 11.35 -0.02 -3.18
CA GLU A 139 10.32 0.83 -2.59
C GLU A 139 8.92 0.52 -3.15
N ALA A 140 7.90 0.59 -2.29
CA ALA A 140 6.50 0.52 -2.69
C ALA A 140 6.11 1.82 -3.42
N THR A 141 6.25 1.84 -4.74
CA THR A 141 5.88 2.99 -5.59
C THR A 141 5.06 2.51 -6.79
N PRO A 142 4.18 3.38 -7.36
CA PRO A 142 3.46 3.02 -8.58
C PRO A 142 4.36 2.56 -9.72
N ALA A 143 5.53 3.18 -9.89
CA ALA A 143 6.51 2.82 -10.92
C ALA A 143 7.06 1.40 -10.72
N ASN A 144 7.43 1.03 -9.49
CA ASN A 144 7.96 -0.30 -9.17
C ASN A 144 6.88 -1.39 -9.20
N ILE A 145 5.61 -1.02 -8.95
CA ILE A 145 4.47 -1.91 -9.14
C ILE A 145 4.25 -2.17 -10.63
N LEU A 146 4.24 -1.11 -11.44
CA LEU A 146 4.03 -1.21 -12.89
C LEU A 146 5.15 -2.03 -13.57
N SER A 147 6.41 -1.84 -13.17
CA SER A 147 7.56 -2.61 -13.69
C SER A 147 7.56 -4.07 -13.21
N GLY A 148 6.79 -4.40 -12.16
CA GLY A 148 6.79 -5.71 -11.52
C GLY A 148 8.01 -5.96 -10.61
N GLU A 149 8.81 -4.94 -10.31
CA GLU A 149 9.90 -5.04 -9.33
C GLU A 149 9.37 -5.17 -7.91
N TYR A 150 8.32 -4.41 -7.55
CA TYR A 150 7.64 -4.54 -6.26
C TYR A 150 6.63 -5.71 -6.30
N LYS A 151 6.90 -6.77 -5.55
CA LYS A 151 6.18 -8.05 -5.65
C LYS A 151 4.84 -8.07 -4.92
N LEU A 152 4.65 -7.25 -3.89
CA LEU A 152 3.39 -7.18 -3.16
C LEU A 152 2.40 -6.25 -3.88
N ALA A 153 1.94 -6.67 -5.05
CA ALA A 153 0.99 -5.95 -5.89
C ALA A 153 -0.28 -6.76 -6.15
N ARG A 154 -1.40 -6.07 -6.33
CA ARG A 154 -2.73 -6.69 -6.51
C ARG A 154 -3.65 -5.79 -7.31
N PRO A 155 -4.71 -6.31 -7.95
CA PRO A 155 -5.74 -5.49 -8.56
C PRO A 155 -6.72 -4.94 -7.51
N PHE A 156 -7.25 -3.76 -7.79
CA PHE A 156 -8.52 -3.29 -7.28
C PHE A 156 -9.59 -3.58 -8.32
N LEU A 157 -10.69 -4.21 -7.90
CA LEU A 157 -11.75 -4.62 -8.79
C LEU A 157 -13.07 -3.91 -8.45
N LEU A 158 -13.78 -3.49 -9.49
CA LEU A 158 -15.22 -3.26 -9.47
C LEU A 158 -15.91 -4.57 -9.80
N VAL A 159 -16.80 -5.02 -8.93
CA VAL A 159 -17.46 -6.32 -9.02
C VAL A 159 -18.94 -6.12 -9.27
N THR A 160 -19.47 -6.73 -10.33
CA THR A 160 -20.89 -6.61 -10.72
C THR A 160 -21.53 -7.98 -10.97
N LYS A 161 -22.85 -8.07 -10.78
CA LYS A 161 -23.62 -9.25 -11.12
C LYS A 161 -23.96 -9.25 -12.61
N GLY A 162 -23.00 -9.69 -13.43
CA GLY A 162 -23.08 -9.59 -14.87
C GLY A 162 -22.77 -8.16 -15.37
N GLU A 163 -23.04 -7.92 -16.67
CA GLU A 163 -22.84 -6.60 -17.26
C GLU A 163 -23.90 -5.60 -16.78
N PRO A 164 -23.48 -4.40 -16.31
CA PRO A 164 -24.41 -3.34 -15.95
C PRO A 164 -25.27 -2.94 -17.16
N LYS A 165 -26.56 -2.70 -16.89
CA LYS A 165 -27.50 -2.32 -17.94
C LYS A 165 -27.09 -1.00 -18.57
N GLU A 166 -27.00 -0.95 -19.90
CA GLU A 166 -26.71 0.29 -20.63
C GLU A 166 -27.69 1.42 -20.26
N GLY A 167 -27.17 2.62 -20.03
CA GLY A 167 -27.96 3.78 -19.60
C GLY A 167 -28.35 3.76 -18.12
N SER A 168 -27.94 2.77 -17.33
CA SER A 168 -28.09 2.79 -15.89
C SER A 168 -27.01 3.67 -15.22
N LEU A 169 -27.30 4.15 -14.01
CA LEU A 169 -26.31 4.89 -13.20
C LEU A 169 -25.07 4.05 -12.89
N GLU A 170 -25.24 2.77 -12.65
CA GLU A 170 -24.17 1.81 -12.45
C GLU A 170 -23.21 1.76 -13.65
N ALA A 171 -23.76 1.57 -14.87
CA ALA A 171 -22.95 1.50 -16.10
C ALA A 171 -22.22 2.82 -16.38
N ASP A 172 -22.88 3.95 -16.19
CA ASP A 172 -22.31 5.27 -16.43
C ASP A 172 -21.22 5.63 -15.43
N PHE A 173 -21.42 5.32 -14.15
CA PHE A 173 -20.38 5.49 -13.12
C PHE A 173 -19.16 4.60 -13.37
N MET A 174 -19.37 3.35 -13.77
CA MET A 174 -18.24 2.48 -14.13
C MET A 174 -17.48 3.01 -15.34
N LYS A 175 -18.18 3.51 -16.39
CA LYS A 175 -17.53 4.16 -17.52
C LYS A 175 -16.68 5.36 -17.08
N PHE A 176 -17.20 6.20 -16.16
CA PHE A 176 -16.43 7.30 -15.59
C PHE A 176 -15.20 6.82 -14.82
N ALA A 177 -15.37 5.87 -13.90
CA ALA A 177 -14.27 5.38 -13.06
C ALA A 177 -13.12 4.76 -13.90
N LEU A 178 -13.45 4.14 -15.05
CA LEU A 178 -12.49 3.51 -15.95
C LEU A 178 -12.02 4.45 -17.07
N SER A 179 -12.55 5.66 -17.18
CA SER A 179 -12.16 6.66 -18.17
C SER A 179 -10.85 7.34 -17.82
N LYS A 180 -10.31 8.13 -18.76
CA LYS A 180 -9.12 8.96 -18.53
C LYS A 180 -9.29 9.89 -17.32
N ASP A 181 -10.47 10.46 -17.10
CA ASP A 181 -10.75 11.33 -15.96
C ASP A 181 -10.69 10.55 -14.64
N GLY A 182 -11.35 9.38 -14.57
CA GLY A 182 -11.30 8.51 -13.40
C GLY A 182 -9.91 7.94 -13.14
N GLN A 183 -9.19 7.60 -14.20
CA GLN A 183 -7.84 7.04 -14.09
C GLN A 183 -6.78 8.10 -13.74
N ALA A 184 -6.98 9.37 -14.10
CA ALA A 184 -6.16 10.47 -13.61
C ALA A 184 -6.30 10.63 -12.08
N ILE A 185 -7.52 10.45 -11.54
CA ILE A 185 -7.74 10.44 -10.09
C ILE A 185 -7.01 9.25 -9.44
N ALA A 186 -7.07 8.06 -10.05
CA ALA A 186 -6.35 6.90 -9.51
C ALA A 186 -4.82 7.14 -9.47
N GLU A 187 -4.25 7.76 -10.49
CA GLU A 187 -2.83 8.13 -10.53
C GLU A 187 -2.47 9.20 -9.48
N GLU A 188 -3.31 10.23 -9.31
CA GLU A 188 -3.11 11.27 -8.30
C GLU A 188 -3.14 10.72 -6.88
N GLU A 189 -3.98 9.72 -6.61
CA GLU A 189 -4.09 9.03 -5.32
C GLU A 189 -3.01 7.92 -5.14
N GLY A 190 -2.04 7.81 -6.06
CA GLY A 190 -0.87 6.92 -5.93
C GLY A 190 -1.10 5.47 -6.36
N TYR A 191 -2.12 5.20 -7.17
CA TYR A 191 -2.36 3.89 -7.77
C TYR A 191 -1.80 3.81 -9.19
N VAL A 192 -1.59 2.59 -9.68
CA VAL A 192 -1.24 2.37 -11.09
C VAL A 192 -2.51 2.36 -11.91
N LYS A 193 -2.64 3.36 -12.77
CA LYS A 193 -3.80 3.53 -13.66
C LYS A 193 -3.85 2.52 -14.80
N ASN A 194 -5.03 2.39 -15.41
CA ASN A 194 -5.21 1.68 -16.67
C ASN A 194 -4.79 2.58 -17.85
N GLU A 195 -3.70 2.23 -18.52
CA GLU A 195 -3.18 3.00 -19.68
C GLU A 195 -4.11 2.99 -20.91
N LYS A 196 -5.10 2.09 -20.97
CA LYS A 196 -6.04 1.98 -22.08
C LYS A 196 -7.36 2.71 -21.84
N ALA A 197 -7.40 3.61 -20.87
CA ALA A 197 -8.59 4.38 -20.54
C ALA A 197 -9.04 5.28 -21.71
N GLU A 198 -10.35 5.31 -21.95
CA GLU A 198 -10.98 6.12 -22.98
C GLU A 198 -11.53 7.44 -22.40
N ASP A 199 -11.89 8.38 -23.26
CA ASP A 199 -12.53 9.63 -22.86
C ASP A 199 -13.94 9.35 -22.28
N TYR A 200 -14.32 10.06 -21.22
CA TYR A 200 -15.65 9.95 -20.65
C TYR A 200 -16.62 10.94 -21.33
N THR A 201 -17.80 10.44 -21.67
CA THR A 201 -18.93 11.27 -22.10
C THR A 201 -20.07 11.09 -21.12
N PRO A 202 -20.53 12.16 -20.43
CA PRO A 202 -21.58 12.07 -19.43
C PRO A 202 -22.91 11.56 -19.99
N GLY A 203 -23.46 10.52 -19.37
CA GLY A 203 -24.76 9.96 -19.74
C GLY A 203 -25.96 10.74 -19.20
N ASN A 204 -25.73 11.74 -18.32
CA ASN A 204 -26.79 12.51 -17.65
C ASN A 204 -27.83 11.62 -16.95
N VAL A 205 -27.40 10.52 -16.38
CA VAL A 205 -28.26 9.57 -15.68
C VAL A 205 -28.49 9.99 -14.22
N SER A 206 -29.63 9.63 -13.67
CA SER A 206 -29.99 9.91 -12.29
C SER A 206 -30.43 8.65 -11.58
N GLY A 207 -30.42 8.69 -10.26
CA GLY A 207 -30.85 7.56 -9.44
C GLY A 207 -29.94 7.34 -8.24
N GLU A 208 -30.09 6.18 -7.63
CA GLU A 208 -29.33 5.79 -6.45
C GLU A 208 -28.72 4.41 -6.66
N ILE A 209 -27.44 4.25 -6.31
CA ILE A 209 -26.75 2.97 -6.25
C ILE A 209 -25.94 2.87 -4.95
N THR A 210 -25.73 1.63 -4.52
CA THR A 210 -24.82 1.29 -3.42
C THR A 210 -23.56 0.66 -3.99
N VAL A 211 -22.42 1.15 -3.52
CA VAL A 211 -21.08 0.57 -3.77
C VAL A 211 -20.56 0.04 -2.44
N ALA A 212 -20.29 -1.26 -2.34
CA ALA A 212 -19.95 -1.90 -1.07
C ALA A 212 -18.66 -2.71 -1.15
N GLY A 213 -17.86 -2.74 -0.10
CA GLY A 213 -16.74 -3.69 -0.03
C GLY A 213 -15.44 -3.17 0.58
N SER A 214 -14.34 -3.37 -0.13
CA SER A 214 -12.98 -3.21 0.37
C SER A 214 -12.69 -1.86 1.01
N THR A 215 -12.22 -1.88 2.26
CA THR A 215 -11.77 -0.70 2.99
C THR A 215 -10.50 -0.07 2.40
N SER A 216 -9.75 -0.82 1.59
CA SER A 216 -8.57 -0.32 0.86
C SER A 216 -8.95 0.40 -0.44
N VAL A 217 -10.06 0.02 -1.07
CA VAL A 217 -10.58 0.68 -2.29
C VAL A 217 -11.37 1.93 -1.94
N THR A 218 -11.95 1.98 -0.74
CA THR A 218 -12.83 3.07 -0.29
C THR A 218 -12.23 4.47 -0.51
N PRO A 219 -10.98 4.80 -0.15
CA PRO A 219 -10.44 6.13 -0.37
C PRO A 219 -10.47 6.57 -1.85
N LEU A 220 -10.06 5.70 -2.77
CA LEU A 220 -10.16 5.97 -4.20
C LEU A 220 -11.61 6.12 -4.65
N MET A 221 -12.50 5.25 -4.16
CA MET A 221 -13.92 5.29 -4.52
C MET A 221 -14.59 6.60 -4.10
N GLU A 222 -14.26 7.13 -2.93
CA GLU A 222 -14.76 8.43 -2.43
C GLU A 222 -14.37 9.57 -3.38
N LYS A 223 -13.12 9.58 -3.85
CA LYS A 223 -12.63 10.57 -4.82
C LYS A 223 -13.34 10.45 -6.17
N LEU A 224 -13.50 9.23 -6.67
CA LEU A 224 -14.21 8.96 -7.92
C LEU A 224 -15.68 9.41 -7.83
N VAL A 225 -16.37 9.10 -6.73
CA VAL A 225 -17.76 9.51 -6.50
C VAL A 225 -17.87 11.03 -6.38
N GLU A 226 -16.96 11.69 -5.67
CA GLU A 226 -16.93 13.15 -5.58
C GLU A 226 -16.75 13.81 -6.95
N ALA A 227 -15.81 13.32 -7.75
CA ALA A 227 -15.56 13.84 -9.10
C ALA A 227 -16.74 13.56 -10.05
N TYR A 228 -17.30 12.35 -9.99
CA TYR A 228 -18.47 11.99 -10.80
C TYR A 228 -19.70 12.85 -10.51
N LYS A 229 -19.96 13.19 -9.25
CA LYS A 229 -21.07 14.08 -8.86
C LYS A 229 -20.95 15.49 -9.45
N LYS A 230 -19.73 15.95 -9.77
CA LYS A 230 -19.51 17.26 -10.41
C LYS A 230 -19.96 17.27 -11.88
N VAL A 231 -19.85 16.13 -12.56
CA VAL A 231 -20.24 15.96 -13.96
C VAL A 231 -21.63 15.35 -14.11
N ASN A 232 -22.14 14.69 -13.07
CA ASN A 232 -23.50 14.11 -13.02
C ASN A 232 -24.16 14.36 -11.66
N SER A 233 -24.77 15.53 -11.50
CA SER A 233 -25.37 15.97 -10.24
C SER A 233 -26.65 15.21 -9.85
N GLY A 234 -27.25 14.44 -10.77
CA GLY A 234 -28.42 13.61 -10.52
C GLY A 234 -28.10 12.26 -9.85
N ALA A 235 -26.83 11.93 -9.68
CA ALA A 235 -26.38 10.67 -9.11
C ALA A 235 -26.31 10.72 -7.58
N ASN A 236 -26.89 9.72 -6.92
CA ASN A 236 -26.69 9.42 -5.52
C ASN A 236 -25.96 8.08 -5.37
N ILE A 237 -24.68 8.10 -4.98
CA ILE A 237 -23.86 6.91 -4.81
C ILE A 237 -23.49 6.80 -3.34
N GLN A 238 -23.95 5.71 -2.69
CA GLN A 238 -23.67 5.40 -1.30
C GLN A 238 -22.52 4.41 -1.22
N ILE A 239 -21.53 4.69 -0.37
CA ILE A 239 -20.36 3.81 -0.16
C ILE A 239 -20.49 3.10 1.17
N GLN A 240 -20.34 1.78 1.17
CA GLN A 240 -20.29 0.91 2.36
C GLN A 240 -18.94 0.21 2.42
N SER A 241 -18.14 0.56 3.42
CA SER A 241 -16.77 0.07 3.60
C SER A 241 -16.76 -1.09 4.61
N ASN A 242 -16.92 -2.34 4.13
CA ASN A 242 -17.18 -3.52 4.97
C ASN A 242 -16.35 -4.77 4.62
N GLY A 243 -15.32 -4.61 3.75
CA GLY A 243 -14.41 -5.68 3.34
C GLY A 243 -14.77 -6.31 2.00
N SER A 244 -13.75 -6.86 1.31
CA SER A 244 -13.90 -7.36 -0.07
C SER A 244 -14.92 -8.49 -0.17
N SER A 245 -14.88 -9.48 0.72
CA SER A 245 -15.83 -10.60 0.68
C SER A 245 -17.27 -10.16 0.90
N ALA A 246 -17.50 -9.18 1.80
CA ALA A 246 -18.83 -8.60 2.00
C ALA A 246 -19.32 -7.84 0.75
N GLY A 247 -18.43 -7.10 0.07
CA GLY A 247 -18.74 -6.41 -1.19
C GLY A 247 -19.07 -7.37 -2.33
N ILE A 248 -18.29 -8.46 -2.48
CA ILE A 248 -18.54 -9.49 -3.47
C ILE A 248 -19.89 -10.19 -3.20
N THR A 249 -20.18 -10.51 -1.95
CA THR A 249 -21.48 -11.08 -1.54
C THR A 249 -22.62 -10.13 -1.86
N ALA A 250 -22.50 -8.84 -1.50
CA ALA A 250 -23.52 -7.83 -1.76
C ALA A 250 -23.80 -7.67 -3.28
N ALA A 251 -22.76 -7.70 -4.11
CA ALA A 251 -22.91 -7.69 -5.57
C ALA A 251 -23.59 -8.97 -6.08
N THR A 252 -23.21 -10.14 -5.56
CA THR A 252 -23.82 -11.43 -5.92
C THR A 252 -25.31 -11.45 -5.61
N GLU A 253 -25.70 -10.96 -4.44
CA GLU A 253 -27.09 -10.90 -3.98
C GLU A 253 -27.89 -9.74 -4.61
N GLY A 254 -27.20 -8.76 -5.21
CA GLY A 254 -27.79 -7.55 -5.78
C GLY A 254 -28.20 -6.52 -4.74
N THR A 255 -27.73 -6.62 -3.49
CA THR A 255 -27.92 -5.63 -2.43
C THR A 255 -27.00 -4.41 -2.57
N ALA A 256 -25.90 -4.56 -3.31
CA ALA A 256 -25.12 -3.47 -3.87
C ALA A 256 -25.01 -3.64 -5.39
N GLN A 257 -25.05 -2.55 -6.14
CA GLN A 257 -24.90 -2.56 -7.59
C GLN A 257 -23.44 -2.83 -7.96
N ILE A 258 -22.50 -2.31 -7.18
CA ILE A 258 -21.07 -2.48 -7.41
C ILE A 258 -20.42 -2.97 -6.11
N GLY A 259 -19.72 -4.10 -6.19
CA GLY A 259 -18.81 -4.55 -5.15
C GLY A 259 -17.41 -3.95 -5.34
N MET A 260 -16.68 -3.75 -4.26
CA MET A 260 -15.27 -3.37 -4.28
C MET A 260 -14.41 -4.52 -3.75
N SER A 261 -13.44 -4.98 -4.53
CA SER A 261 -12.47 -5.98 -4.07
C SER A 261 -11.04 -5.48 -4.22
N SER A 262 -10.19 -5.81 -3.27
CA SER A 262 -8.74 -5.58 -3.28
C SER A 262 -7.95 -6.90 -3.34
N ARG A 263 -8.52 -7.88 -3.98
CA ARG A 263 -7.92 -9.16 -4.37
C ARG A 263 -8.60 -9.68 -5.64
N GLU A 264 -7.98 -10.64 -6.28
CA GLU A 264 -8.63 -11.40 -7.34
C GLU A 264 -9.91 -12.10 -6.84
N LEU A 265 -10.85 -12.31 -7.74
CA LEU A 265 -12.00 -13.16 -7.46
C LEU A 265 -11.57 -14.63 -7.35
N LYS A 266 -12.10 -15.33 -6.36
CA LYS A 266 -11.96 -16.78 -6.27
C LYS A 266 -12.75 -17.46 -7.39
N ASP A 267 -12.39 -18.69 -7.74
CA ASP A 267 -13.05 -19.40 -8.86
C ASP A 267 -14.56 -19.56 -8.61
N GLU A 268 -14.98 -19.87 -7.39
CA GLU A 268 -16.38 -19.95 -6.99
C GLU A 268 -17.15 -18.60 -7.02
N GLU A 269 -16.42 -17.48 -7.03
CA GLU A 269 -16.99 -16.13 -7.15
C GLU A 269 -17.15 -15.73 -8.62
N LYS A 270 -16.20 -16.13 -9.49
CA LYS A 270 -16.22 -15.85 -10.94
C LYS A 270 -17.44 -16.40 -11.66
N ASP A 271 -18.02 -17.50 -11.12
CA ASP A 271 -19.26 -18.09 -11.65
C ASP A 271 -20.50 -17.22 -11.37
N LYS A 272 -20.42 -16.28 -10.43
CA LYS A 272 -21.56 -15.50 -9.92
C LYS A 272 -21.49 -14.02 -10.24
N VAL A 273 -20.27 -13.50 -10.35
CA VAL A 273 -20.00 -12.06 -10.55
C VAL A 273 -18.85 -11.85 -11.54
N GLN A 274 -18.79 -10.66 -12.10
CA GLN A 274 -17.71 -10.21 -12.97
C GLN A 274 -16.83 -9.20 -12.21
N GLY A 275 -15.50 -9.31 -12.33
CA GLY A 275 -14.54 -8.36 -11.80
C GLY A 275 -13.91 -7.54 -12.92
N THR A 276 -14.04 -6.23 -12.84
CA THR A 276 -13.37 -5.29 -13.76
C THR A 276 -12.25 -4.59 -13.02
N VAL A 277 -11.03 -4.62 -13.57
CA VAL A 277 -9.87 -3.98 -12.94
C VAL A 277 -10.05 -2.47 -12.97
N LEU A 278 -10.11 -1.86 -11.78
CA LEU A 278 -10.15 -0.41 -11.59
C LEU A 278 -8.75 0.19 -11.64
N ALA A 279 -7.81 -0.37 -10.90
CA ALA A 279 -6.41 0.07 -10.80
C ALA A 279 -5.55 -1.08 -10.26
N GLN A 280 -4.21 -0.93 -10.32
CA GLN A 280 -3.29 -1.79 -9.57
C GLN A 280 -2.83 -1.05 -8.31
N ASP A 281 -2.72 -1.77 -7.21
CA ASP A 281 -2.33 -1.27 -5.90
C ASP A 281 -1.16 -2.08 -5.34
N GLY A 282 -0.28 -1.43 -4.59
CA GLY A 282 0.75 -2.10 -3.80
C GLY A 282 0.26 -2.38 -2.38
N ILE A 283 0.72 -3.47 -1.79
CA ILE A 283 0.57 -3.72 -0.36
C ILE A 283 1.85 -3.28 0.34
N ALA A 284 1.80 -2.14 1.02
CA ALA A 284 2.93 -1.64 1.80
C ALA A 284 3.01 -2.36 3.16
N VAL A 285 4.17 -2.93 3.47
CA VAL A 285 4.48 -3.40 4.82
C VAL A 285 4.89 -2.20 5.65
N ILE A 286 4.17 -1.96 6.73
CA ILE A 286 4.32 -0.76 7.55
C ILE A 286 4.77 -1.06 8.97
N VAL A 287 5.56 -0.14 9.50
CA VAL A 287 6.00 -0.11 10.89
C VAL A 287 5.79 1.28 11.49
N ASN A 288 5.91 1.38 12.80
CA ASN A 288 5.92 2.68 13.49
C ASN A 288 7.08 3.55 12.97
N LYS A 289 6.91 4.87 12.99
CA LYS A 289 7.95 5.82 12.54
C LYS A 289 9.26 5.69 13.29
N ASP A 290 9.20 5.38 14.59
CA ASP A 290 10.35 5.22 15.46
C ASP A 290 11.02 3.84 15.32
N ASN A 291 10.44 2.91 14.58
CA ASN A 291 11.04 1.62 14.30
C ASN A 291 12.26 1.81 13.38
N PRO A 292 13.47 1.32 13.73
CA PRO A 292 14.66 1.53 12.93
C PRO A 292 14.74 0.67 11.66
N ALA A 293 13.90 -0.38 11.51
CA ALA A 293 13.89 -1.23 10.31
C ALA A 293 13.62 -0.39 9.05
N LYS A 294 14.30 -0.74 7.95
CA LYS A 294 14.18 -0.04 6.65
C LYS A 294 13.75 -0.97 5.54
N ASP A 295 14.18 -2.23 5.61
CA ASP A 295 13.99 -3.23 4.58
C ASP A 295 13.48 -4.54 5.17
N ILE A 296 12.79 -5.33 4.36
CA ILE A 296 12.30 -6.65 4.75
C ILE A 296 12.22 -7.54 3.51
N SER A 297 12.54 -8.84 3.64
CA SER A 297 12.35 -9.81 2.56
C SER A 297 10.98 -10.50 2.66
N LEU A 298 10.55 -11.14 1.55
CA LEU A 298 9.33 -11.96 1.55
C LEU A 298 9.39 -13.10 2.56
N ASP A 299 10.56 -13.74 2.69
CA ASP A 299 10.77 -14.81 3.68
C ASP A 299 10.67 -14.30 5.12
N GLN A 300 11.22 -13.13 5.42
CA GLN A 300 11.09 -12.51 6.73
C GLN A 300 9.64 -12.12 7.03
N ILE A 301 8.91 -11.56 6.06
CA ILE A 301 7.48 -11.31 6.20
C ILE A 301 6.73 -12.60 6.54
N LYS A 302 6.95 -13.66 5.76
CA LYS A 302 6.32 -14.97 6.00
C LYS A 302 6.61 -15.46 7.41
N ASN A 303 7.88 -15.47 7.83
CA ASN A 303 8.28 -15.97 9.15
C ASN A 303 7.73 -15.13 10.30
N ILE A 304 7.67 -13.79 10.15
CA ILE A 304 7.08 -12.90 11.16
C ILE A 304 5.58 -13.15 11.29
N PHE A 305 4.85 -13.13 10.16
CA PHE A 305 3.40 -13.28 10.19
C PHE A 305 2.95 -14.71 10.50
N LYS A 306 3.79 -15.71 10.30
CA LYS A 306 3.57 -17.08 10.75
C LYS A 306 3.86 -17.26 12.25
N GLY A 307 4.70 -16.41 12.83
CA GLY A 307 5.15 -16.49 14.22
C GLY A 307 6.40 -17.32 14.43
N ASP A 308 7.12 -17.64 13.36
CA ASP A 308 8.43 -18.33 13.40
C ASP A 308 9.56 -17.34 13.75
N MET A 309 9.43 -16.05 13.40
CA MET A 309 10.28 -14.95 13.81
C MET A 309 9.50 -14.01 14.74
N THR A 310 9.89 -13.93 16.01
CA THR A 310 9.12 -13.23 17.04
C THR A 310 9.82 -12.02 17.64
N ALA A 311 11.09 -11.80 17.35
CA ALA A 311 11.86 -10.68 17.87
C ALA A 311 12.45 -9.82 16.76
N TRP A 312 12.40 -8.49 16.92
CA TRP A 312 12.98 -7.54 15.97
C TRP A 312 14.49 -7.73 15.77
N GLY A 313 15.22 -8.15 16.79
CA GLY A 313 16.65 -8.44 16.69
C GLY A 313 17.00 -9.58 15.72
N ASP A 314 16.04 -10.45 15.41
CA ASP A 314 16.25 -11.54 14.45
C ASP A 314 16.24 -11.06 12.99
N LEU A 315 15.66 -9.87 12.73
CA LEU A 315 15.60 -9.29 11.39
C LEU A 315 17.01 -8.95 10.82
N ALA A 316 17.98 -8.70 11.69
CA ALA A 316 19.34 -8.31 11.32
C ALA A 316 20.31 -9.49 11.18
N LYS A 317 19.86 -10.71 11.46
CA LYS A 317 20.67 -11.95 11.35
C LYS A 317 20.53 -12.59 9.99
#